data_139deddcee7fe0bdee552b36e1876ee2
#
_entry.id   139deddcee7fe0bdee552b36e1876ee2
#
_cell.length_a   1.000
_cell.length_b   1.000
_cell.length_c   1.000
_cell.angle_alpha   90.00
_cell.angle_beta   90.00
_cell.angle_gamma   90.00
#
_symmetry.space_group_name_H-M   'P 1'
#
loop_
_entity.id
_entity.type
_entity.pdbx_description
1 polymer ?
#
loop_
_entity_poly.entity_id
_entity_poly.type
_entity_poly.pdbx_seq_one_letter_code
_entity_poly.pdbx_strand_id
1 'polypeptide(L)'
;MVTVQIANMENAGLTKEEYENAELLANFMIETWENSGKDRTAGISICRSKEGLYHCHMACYGNTTTLKKVSDILYKAHVEPQLGGKEALKRYLLKEGKYAEKEEKILFTMGIEAIQDRQGKRNDLEEIERLLKEGATPEQIFEVSFRYRKFEKMIKAEYINKRIKETPIIKENLRRIWIVGESGTGKS
;
A
#
# COMPACT_ATOMS: atom_id res chain seq x y z
N MET A 1 -7.08 -8.51 9.53
CA MET A 1 -6.80 -8.05 10.90
C MET A 1 -6.85 -9.23 11.86
N VAL A 2 -6.03 -9.21 12.89
CA VAL A 2 -5.93 -10.30 13.88
C VAL A 2 -6.16 -9.73 15.27
N THR A 3 -6.93 -10.46 16.09
CA THR A 3 -7.08 -10.17 17.52
C THR A 3 -6.53 -11.36 18.29
N VAL A 4 -5.49 -11.11 19.10
CA VAL A 4 -4.84 -12.12 19.94
C VAL A 4 -5.24 -11.86 21.38
N GLN A 5 -5.77 -12.90 22.01
CA GLN A 5 -6.21 -12.88 23.41
C GLN A 5 -5.24 -13.65 24.30
N ILE A 6 -5.38 -13.54 25.61
CA ILE A 6 -4.53 -14.23 26.61
C ILE A 6 -4.40 -15.71 26.29
N ALA A 7 -5.52 -16.41 26.00
CA ALA A 7 -5.49 -17.83 25.67
C ALA A 7 -4.60 -18.18 24.46
N ASN A 8 -4.48 -17.27 23.47
CA ASN A 8 -3.57 -17.46 22.36
C ASN A 8 -2.10 -17.25 22.77
N MET A 9 -1.84 -16.33 23.70
CA MET A 9 -0.51 -16.06 24.25
C MET A 9 -0.02 -17.24 25.09
N GLU A 10 -0.89 -17.80 25.90
CA GLU A 10 -0.62 -19.03 26.68
C GLU A 10 -0.39 -20.22 25.75
N ASN A 11 -1.15 -20.38 24.67
CA ASN A 11 -0.91 -21.39 23.64
C ASN A 11 0.43 -21.21 22.92
N ALA A 12 0.95 -19.99 22.87
CA ALA A 12 2.28 -19.68 22.38
C ALA A 12 3.39 -20.03 23.38
N GLY A 13 3.05 -20.42 24.59
CA GLY A 13 3.97 -20.72 25.69
C GLY A 13 4.45 -19.51 26.45
N LEU A 14 3.83 -18.33 26.26
CA LEU A 14 4.18 -17.12 27.00
C LEU A 14 3.67 -17.19 28.43
N THR A 15 4.53 -16.83 29.36
CA THR A 15 4.17 -16.65 30.78
C THR A 15 3.42 -15.33 30.98
N LYS A 16 2.76 -15.22 32.14
CA LYS A 16 2.04 -13.99 32.49
C LYS A 16 2.95 -12.75 32.47
N GLU A 17 4.15 -12.87 33.00
CA GLU A 17 5.12 -11.77 33.02
C GLU A 17 5.52 -11.32 31.63
N GLU A 18 5.64 -12.27 30.68
CA GLU A 18 6.01 -11.98 29.27
C GLU A 18 4.88 -11.31 28.52
N TYR A 19 3.63 -11.77 28.61
CA TYR A 19 2.52 -11.12 27.89
C TYR A 19 2.01 -9.83 28.55
N GLU A 20 2.28 -9.61 29.83
CA GLU A 20 2.04 -8.30 30.48
C GLU A 20 3.10 -7.26 30.15
N ASN A 21 4.27 -7.67 29.64
CA ASN A 21 5.25 -6.75 29.08
C ASN A 21 4.86 -6.43 27.63
N ALA A 22 4.28 -5.24 27.44
CA ALA A 22 3.70 -4.85 26.14
C ALA A 22 4.73 -4.78 25.01
N GLU A 23 5.95 -4.36 25.26
CA GLU A 23 7.01 -4.28 24.26
C GLU A 23 7.52 -5.67 23.89
N LEU A 24 7.75 -6.54 24.85
CA LEU A 24 8.17 -7.91 24.62
C LEU A 24 7.11 -8.69 23.83
N LEU A 25 5.84 -8.55 24.20
CA LEU A 25 4.73 -9.17 23.48
C LEU A 25 4.64 -8.66 22.03
N ALA A 26 4.79 -7.35 21.81
CA ALA A 26 4.74 -6.78 20.47
C ALA A 26 5.86 -7.33 19.57
N ASN A 27 7.09 -7.36 20.07
CA ASN A 27 8.23 -7.94 19.36
C ASN A 27 8.00 -9.42 19.03
N PHE A 28 7.63 -10.22 20.02
CA PHE A 28 7.36 -11.65 19.83
C PHE A 28 6.30 -11.91 18.74
N MET A 29 5.19 -11.19 18.76
CA MET A 29 4.11 -11.37 17.80
C MET A 29 4.48 -10.93 16.38
N ILE A 30 5.21 -9.81 16.24
CA ILE A 30 5.71 -9.35 14.94
C ILE A 30 6.72 -10.33 14.38
N GLU A 31 7.71 -10.73 15.15
CA GLU A 31 8.73 -11.71 14.73
C GLU A 31 8.09 -13.05 14.34
N THR A 32 7.11 -13.54 15.10
CA THR A 32 6.36 -14.76 14.77
C THR A 32 5.72 -14.65 13.38
N TRP A 33 5.13 -13.49 13.06
CA TRP A 33 4.53 -13.28 11.76
C TRP A 33 5.57 -13.13 10.66
N GLU A 34 6.58 -12.28 10.83
CA GLU A 34 7.59 -11.98 9.83
C GLU A 34 8.43 -13.20 9.48
N ASN A 35 8.85 -14.00 10.47
CA ASN A 35 9.62 -15.22 10.26
C ASN A 35 8.81 -16.37 9.64
N SER A 36 7.48 -16.26 9.60
CA SER A 36 6.61 -17.31 9.04
C SER A 36 6.56 -17.32 7.51
N GLY A 37 7.19 -16.36 6.81
CA GLY A 37 7.26 -16.33 5.34
C GLY A 37 7.93 -15.08 4.78
N LYS A 38 8.18 -15.08 3.48
CA LYS A 38 8.82 -13.96 2.77
C LYS A 38 7.87 -12.76 2.63
N ASP A 39 8.44 -11.56 2.63
CA ASP A 39 7.75 -10.29 2.39
C ASP A 39 6.56 -10.06 3.34
N ARG A 40 6.68 -10.52 4.59
CA ARG A 40 5.69 -10.31 5.62
C ARG A 40 6.05 -9.12 6.48
N THR A 41 5.04 -8.31 6.78
CA THR A 41 5.14 -7.16 7.68
C THR A 41 3.89 -7.08 8.54
N ALA A 42 3.99 -6.49 9.71
CA ALA A 42 2.84 -6.26 10.56
C ALA A 42 2.92 -4.92 11.28
N GLY A 43 1.74 -4.41 11.66
CA GLY A 43 1.60 -3.36 12.65
C GLY A 43 0.76 -3.89 13.80
N ILE A 44 1.14 -3.58 15.02
CA ILE A 44 0.51 -4.10 16.25
C ILE A 44 0.19 -2.99 17.24
N SER A 45 -0.90 -3.19 17.97
CA SER A 45 -1.29 -2.39 19.12
C SER A 45 -1.59 -3.33 20.28
N ILE A 46 -0.87 -3.18 21.37
CA ILE A 46 -1.11 -3.89 22.62
C ILE A 46 -2.08 -3.06 23.44
N CYS A 47 -3.17 -3.68 23.84
CA CYS A 47 -4.26 -3.02 24.54
C CYS A 47 -4.59 -3.71 25.86
N ARG A 48 -5.17 -2.94 26.75
CA ARG A 48 -5.79 -3.45 27.97
C ARG A 48 -7.26 -3.04 27.98
N SER A 49 -8.15 -4.03 28.14
CA SER A 49 -9.58 -3.76 28.23
C SER A 49 -9.92 -3.02 29.53
N LYS A 50 -11.16 -2.51 29.63
CA LYS A 50 -11.71 -1.91 30.84
C LYS A 50 -11.68 -2.87 32.05
N GLU A 51 -11.83 -4.16 31.77
CA GLU A 51 -11.78 -5.24 32.78
C GLU A 51 -10.34 -5.65 33.15
N GLY A 52 -9.35 -5.00 32.54
CA GLY A 52 -7.93 -5.24 32.82
C GLY A 52 -7.30 -6.36 32.00
N LEU A 53 -8.00 -6.97 31.04
CA LEU A 53 -7.49 -8.06 30.23
C LEU A 53 -6.56 -7.54 29.12
N TYR A 54 -5.40 -8.18 28.98
CA TYR A 54 -4.46 -7.91 27.91
C TYR A 54 -4.92 -8.57 26.60
N HIS A 55 -4.80 -7.86 25.51
CA HIS A 55 -5.00 -8.38 24.17
C HIS A 55 -4.22 -7.52 23.16
N CYS A 56 -3.99 -8.06 21.97
CA CYS A 56 -3.40 -7.27 20.92
C CYS A 56 -4.23 -7.31 19.63
N HIS A 57 -4.15 -6.21 18.90
CA HIS A 57 -4.67 -6.09 17.55
C HIS A 57 -3.50 -5.97 16.57
N MET A 58 -3.48 -6.84 15.54
CA MET A 58 -2.44 -6.84 14.52
C MET A 58 -3.03 -6.65 13.13
N ALA A 59 -2.36 -5.84 12.33
CA ALA A 59 -2.55 -5.78 10.89
C ALA A 59 -1.42 -6.57 10.23
N CYS A 60 -1.72 -7.76 9.71
CA CYS A 60 -0.76 -8.64 9.07
C CYS A 60 -0.82 -8.48 7.56
N TYR A 61 0.32 -8.23 6.93
CA TYR A 61 0.49 -8.14 5.48
C TYR A 61 1.46 -9.23 5.01
N GLY A 62 1.16 -9.82 3.87
CA GLY A 62 2.02 -10.83 3.26
C GLY A 62 1.40 -11.39 1.99
N ASN A 63 2.26 -11.98 1.15
CA ASN A 63 1.83 -12.59 -0.08
C ASN A 63 1.14 -13.94 0.17
N THR A 64 0.09 -14.21 -0.57
CA THR A 64 -0.59 -15.51 -0.74
C THR A 64 -0.77 -16.31 0.56
N THR A 65 -1.62 -15.83 1.46
CA THR A 65 -1.97 -16.59 2.66
C THR A 65 -3.48 -16.62 2.88
N THR A 66 -3.99 -17.68 3.48
CA THR A 66 -5.40 -17.79 3.87
C THR A 66 -5.61 -17.33 5.30
N LEU A 67 -6.83 -16.89 5.64
CA LEU A 67 -7.16 -16.49 7.01
C LEU A 67 -6.88 -17.62 8.02
N LYS A 68 -7.18 -18.86 7.63
CA LYS A 68 -6.87 -20.05 8.45
C LYS A 68 -5.37 -20.16 8.73
N LYS A 69 -4.52 -19.99 7.73
CA LYS A 69 -3.07 -20.06 7.91
C LYS A 69 -2.55 -18.93 8.79
N VAL A 70 -3.11 -17.71 8.67
CA VAL A 70 -2.78 -16.60 9.58
C VAL A 70 -3.15 -16.96 11.02
N SER A 71 -4.35 -17.49 11.24
CA SER A 71 -4.81 -17.96 12.56
C SER A 71 -3.89 -19.04 13.12
N ASP A 72 -3.49 -20.02 12.30
CA ASP A 72 -2.60 -21.10 12.74
C ASP A 72 -1.21 -20.58 13.13
N ILE A 73 -0.63 -19.63 12.39
CA ILE A 73 0.65 -19.02 12.70
C ILE A 73 0.60 -18.22 14.00
N LEU A 74 -0.51 -17.54 14.24
CA LEU A 74 -0.71 -16.67 15.41
C LEU A 74 -1.52 -17.40 16.51
N TYR A 75 -1.21 -18.68 16.74
CA TYR A 75 -1.67 -19.48 17.87
C TYR A 75 -3.20 -19.54 18.01
N LYS A 76 -3.89 -19.76 16.86
CA LYS A 76 -5.36 -19.81 16.78
C LYS A 76 -6.07 -18.50 17.10
N ALA A 77 -5.40 -17.39 16.92
CA ALA A 77 -5.98 -16.07 17.08
C ALA A 77 -7.16 -15.85 16.12
N HIS A 78 -8.08 -14.98 16.53
CA HIS A 78 -9.21 -14.57 15.69
C HIS A 78 -8.73 -13.70 14.53
N VAL A 79 -9.10 -14.08 13.29
CA VAL A 79 -8.66 -13.42 12.08
C VAL A 79 -9.85 -12.99 11.23
N GLU A 80 -9.86 -11.73 10.88
CA GLU A 80 -10.85 -11.13 9.98
C GLU A 80 -10.20 -10.52 8.73
N PRO A 81 -10.85 -10.58 7.56
CA PRO A 81 -10.39 -9.85 6.41
C PRO A 81 -10.49 -8.35 6.65
N GLN A 82 -9.56 -7.58 6.11
CA GLN A 82 -9.65 -6.13 6.15
C GLN A 82 -10.71 -5.66 5.14
N LEU A 83 -11.79 -5.05 5.62
CA LEU A 83 -12.87 -4.52 4.80
C LEU A 83 -12.72 -3.02 4.51
N GLY A 84 -11.94 -2.30 5.31
CA GLY A 84 -11.70 -0.87 5.17
C GLY A 84 -10.35 -0.52 4.54
N GLY A 85 -10.17 0.75 4.18
CA GLY A 85 -8.87 1.28 3.77
C GLY A 85 -7.84 1.24 4.90
N LYS A 86 -6.57 1.38 4.53
CA LYS A 86 -5.45 1.30 5.50
C LYS A 86 -5.49 2.41 6.54
N GLU A 87 -5.97 3.58 6.15
CA GLU A 87 -6.17 4.69 7.09
C GLU A 87 -7.20 4.35 8.18
N ALA A 88 -8.29 3.69 7.80
CA ALA A 88 -9.28 3.22 8.77
C ALA A 88 -8.69 2.16 9.72
N LEU A 89 -7.79 1.32 9.19
CA LEU A 89 -7.08 0.32 9.98
C LEU A 89 -6.08 0.95 10.95
N LYS A 90 -5.31 1.96 10.52
CA LYS A 90 -4.44 2.73 11.41
C LYS A 90 -5.22 3.36 12.56
N ARG A 91 -6.32 4.06 12.24
CA ARG A 91 -7.21 4.64 13.26
C ARG A 91 -7.77 3.58 14.22
N TYR A 92 -8.07 2.40 13.72
CA TYR A 92 -8.50 1.28 14.57
C TYR A 92 -7.40 0.83 15.54
N LEU A 93 -6.18 0.65 15.04
CA LEU A 93 -5.03 0.25 15.86
C LEU A 93 -4.65 1.35 16.88
N LEU A 94 -4.78 2.61 16.49
CA LEU A 94 -4.51 3.78 17.36
C LEU A 94 -5.70 4.17 18.22
N LYS A 95 -6.84 3.45 18.12
CA LYS A 95 -8.09 3.75 18.85
C LYS A 95 -8.57 5.19 18.66
N GLU A 96 -8.43 5.72 17.45
CA GLU A 96 -8.80 7.09 17.10
C GLU A 96 -10.24 7.19 16.55
N GLY A 97 -10.86 8.37 16.72
CA GLY A 97 -12.20 8.66 16.23
C GLY A 97 -13.25 7.73 16.85
N LYS A 98 -14.10 7.10 16.03
CA LYS A 98 -15.16 6.18 16.48
C LYS A 98 -14.67 4.95 17.26
N TYR A 99 -13.38 4.64 17.20
CA TYR A 99 -12.81 3.50 17.91
C TYR A 99 -12.35 3.82 19.32
N ALA A 100 -12.30 5.10 19.70
CA ALA A 100 -11.99 5.54 21.07
C ALA A 100 -13.11 5.16 22.05
N GLU A 101 -14.35 4.96 21.57
CA GLU A 101 -15.51 4.63 22.41
C GLU A 101 -15.39 3.25 23.10
N LYS A 102 -14.48 2.39 22.64
CA LYS A 102 -14.26 1.06 23.26
C LYS A 102 -13.56 1.10 24.61
N GLU A 103 -13.13 2.28 25.07
CA GLU A 103 -12.45 2.48 26.36
C GLU A 103 -11.26 1.52 26.61
N GLU A 104 -10.63 1.04 25.52
CA GLU A 104 -9.44 0.21 25.58
C GLU A 104 -8.20 1.11 25.72
N LYS A 105 -7.37 0.84 26.70
CA LYS A 105 -6.12 1.58 26.88
C LYS A 105 -5.02 0.96 26.02
N ILE A 106 -4.43 1.75 25.13
CA ILE A 106 -3.22 1.34 24.39
C ILE A 106 -2.03 1.42 25.36
N LEU A 107 -1.29 0.33 25.44
CA LEU A 107 -0.07 0.22 26.24
C LEU A 107 1.19 0.42 25.40
N PHE A 108 1.17 -0.13 24.16
CA PHE A 108 2.30 -0.07 23.25
C PHE A 108 1.83 -0.22 21.80
N THR A 109 2.54 0.39 20.86
CA THR A 109 2.30 0.24 19.43
C THR A 109 3.61 0.08 18.68
N MET A 110 3.62 -0.75 17.62
CA MET A 110 4.79 -0.99 16.80
C MET A 110 4.41 -1.29 15.35
N GLY A 111 5.20 -0.83 14.40
CA GLY A 111 5.02 -1.12 12.99
C GLY A 111 3.82 -0.47 12.30
N ILE A 112 3.05 0.39 12.99
CA ILE A 112 1.83 1.03 12.44
C ILE A 112 2.18 1.97 11.29
N GLU A 113 3.29 2.69 11.37
CA GLU A 113 3.76 3.61 10.32
C GLU A 113 4.13 2.86 9.03
N ALA A 114 4.57 1.60 9.14
CA ALA A 114 4.88 0.75 8.01
C ALA A 114 3.63 0.27 7.25
N ILE A 115 2.43 0.48 7.80
CA ILE A 115 1.16 0.25 7.13
C ILE A 115 0.97 1.31 6.03
N GLN A 116 1.75 1.19 4.96
CA GLN A 116 1.65 2.10 3.81
C GLN A 116 0.70 1.54 2.75
N ASP A 117 0.15 2.42 1.93
CA ASP A 117 -0.66 2.05 0.77
C ASP A 117 0.22 1.45 -0.34
N ARG A 118 0.74 0.23 -0.08
CA ARG A 118 1.40 -0.55 -1.13
C ARG A 118 0.39 -1.25 -2.06
N GLN A 119 -0.88 -1.30 -1.70
CA GLN A 119 -1.91 -1.91 -2.53
C GLN A 119 -2.40 -0.89 -3.54
N GLY A 120 -1.89 -0.99 -4.76
CA GLY A 120 -2.39 -0.23 -5.90
C GLY A 120 -1.62 1.02 -6.29
N LYS A 121 -0.50 1.38 -5.67
CA LYS A 121 0.44 2.25 -6.35
C LYS A 121 0.92 1.50 -7.60
N ARG A 122 0.39 1.92 -8.73
CA ARG A 122 0.79 1.39 -10.02
C ARG A 122 2.13 2.02 -10.34
N ASN A 123 3.19 1.40 -9.84
CA ASN A 123 4.57 1.83 -10.10
C ASN A 123 4.81 2.03 -11.61
N ASP A 124 4.07 1.28 -12.45
CA ASP A 124 4.09 1.42 -13.90
C ASP A 124 3.54 2.79 -14.37
N LEU A 125 2.49 3.32 -13.74
CA LEU A 125 1.94 4.64 -14.07
C LEU A 125 2.80 5.78 -13.52
N GLU A 126 3.32 5.64 -12.31
CA GLU A 126 4.24 6.63 -11.72
C GLU A 126 5.52 6.76 -12.56
N GLU A 127 6.06 5.62 -13.02
CA GLU A 127 7.25 5.60 -13.87
C GLU A 127 6.95 6.21 -15.26
N ILE A 128 5.81 5.89 -15.88
CA ILE A 128 5.38 6.50 -17.12
C ILE A 128 5.23 8.03 -16.96
N GLU A 129 4.59 8.47 -15.88
CA GLU A 129 4.41 9.90 -15.59
C GLU A 129 5.76 10.61 -15.42
N ARG A 130 6.71 9.99 -14.71
CA ARG A 130 8.07 10.49 -14.54
C ARG A 130 8.76 10.65 -15.89
N LEU A 131 8.75 9.62 -16.72
CA LEU A 131 9.37 9.64 -18.06
C LEU A 131 8.76 10.72 -18.96
N LEU A 132 7.42 10.87 -18.95
CA LEU A 132 6.74 11.94 -19.68
C LEU A 132 7.14 13.34 -19.19
N LYS A 133 7.30 13.53 -17.86
CA LYS A 133 7.78 14.78 -17.27
C LYS A 133 9.21 15.10 -17.69
N GLU A 134 10.06 14.10 -17.77
CA GLU A 134 11.45 14.21 -18.26
C GLU A 134 11.57 14.45 -19.77
N GLY A 135 10.46 14.37 -20.51
CA GLY A 135 10.40 14.67 -21.94
C GLY A 135 10.61 13.45 -22.83
N ALA A 136 10.57 12.24 -22.30
CA ALA A 136 10.67 11.03 -23.11
C ALA A 136 9.52 10.91 -24.11
N THR A 137 9.83 10.46 -25.34
CA THR A 137 8.82 10.19 -26.35
C THR A 137 8.05 8.88 -26.05
N PRO A 138 6.85 8.69 -26.61
CA PRO A 138 6.12 7.44 -26.45
C PRO A 138 6.96 6.20 -26.82
N GLU A 139 7.75 6.27 -27.90
CA GLU A 139 8.61 5.20 -28.36
C GLU A 139 9.67 4.86 -27.32
N GLN A 140 10.35 5.86 -26.76
CA GLN A 140 11.34 5.66 -25.69
C GLN A 140 10.73 5.04 -24.44
N ILE A 141 9.49 5.45 -24.07
CA ILE A 141 8.77 4.84 -22.95
C ILE A 141 8.46 3.37 -23.21
N PHE A 142 8.10 2.98 -24.46
CA PHE A 142 7.83 1.59 -24.82
C PHE A 142 9.09 0.72 -24.86
N GLU A 143 10.26 1.31 -25.08
CA GLU A 143 11.55 0.63 -25.01
C GLU A 143 11.94 0.28 -23.57
N VAL A 144 11.56 1.10 -22.58
CA VAL A 144 11.83 0.81 -21.16
C VAL A 144 11.12 -0.47 -20.71
N SER A 145 9.87 -0.67 -21.13
CA SER A 145 9.13 -1.89 -20.80
C SER A 145 8.00 -2.17 -21.79
N PHE A 146 7.96 -3.40 -22.31
CA PHE A 146 6.85 -3.87 -23.13
C PHE A 146 5.48 -3.75 -22.43
N ARG A 147 5.44 -3.84 -21.11
CA ARG A 147 4.20 -3.70 -20.33
C ARG A 147 3.55 -2.33 -20.48
N TYR A 148 4.31 -1.29 -20.84
CA TYR A 148 3.78 0.08 -20.99
C TYR A 148 2.92 0.23 -22.25
N ARG A 149 3.01 -0.69 -23.24
CA ARG A 149 2.16 -0.67 -24.43
C ARG A 149 0.66 -0.79 -24.12
N LYS A 150 0.28 -1.39 -23.01
CA LYS A 150 -1.13 -1.41 -22.57
C LYS A 150 -1.71 0.00 -22.29
N PHE A 151 -0.83 1.00 -22.10
CA PHE A 151 -1.18 2.40 -21.85
C PHE A 151 -0.92 3.29 -23.08
N GLU A 152 -0.67 2.75 -24.26
CA GLU A 152 -0.26 3.48 -25.45
C GLU A 152 -1.14 4.71 -25.74
N LYS A 153 -2.47 4.55 -25.73
CA LYS A 153 -3.40 5.64 -25.99
C LYS A 153 -3.24 6.80 -24.99
N MET A 154 -3.09 6.47 -23.72
CA MET A 154 -2.90 7.44 -22.63
C MET A 154 -1.56 8.16 -22.79
N ILE A 155 -0.47 7.41 -23.00
CA ILE A 155 0.88 7.96 -23.15
C ILE A 155 0.94 8.91 -24.34
N LYS A 156 0.41 8.52 -25.50
CA LYS A 156 0.37 9.37 -26.70
C LYS A 156 -0.46 10.62 -26.48
N ALA A 157 -1.63 10.51 -25.84
CA ALA A 157 -2.48 11.67 -25.55
C ALA A 157 -1.79 12.67 -24.62
N GLU A 158 -1.20 12.20 -23.51
CA GLU A 158 -0.48 13.07 -22.56
C GLU A 158 0.76 13.72 -23.19
N TYR A 159 1.51 12.98 -24.00
CA TYR A 159 2.65 13.53 -24.75
C TYR A 159 2.22 14.64 -25.70
N ILE A 160 1.16 14.43 -26.49
CA ILE A 160 0.61 15.45 -27.41
C ILE A 160 0.11 16.67 -26.62
N ASN A 161 -0.64 16.45 -25.56
CA ASN A 161 -1.14 17.53 -24.70
C ASN A 161 0.00 18.40 -24.14
N LYS A 162 1.07 17.76 -23.69
CA LYS A 162 2.27 18.45 -23.20
C LYS A 162 2.90 19.27 -24.33
N ARG A 163 3.11 18.68 -25.51
CA ARG A 163 3.70 19.37 -26.68
C ARG A 163 2.86 20.55 -27.13
N ILE A 164 1.53 20.44 -27.15
CA ILE A 164 0.62 21.55 -27.46
C ILE A 164 0.80 22.72 -26.49
N LYS A 165 0.91 22.40 -25.17
CA LYS A 165 1.10 23.45 -24.14
C LYS A 165 2.46 24.13 -24.23
N GLU A 166 3.50 23.39 -24.59
CA GLU A 166 4.88 23.89 -24.72
C GLU A 166 5.14 24.59 -26.04
N THR A 167 4.32 24.33 -27.07
CA THR A 167 4.50 24.95 -28.39
C THR A 167 3.84 26.34 -28.41
N PRO A 168 4.61 27.41 -28.62
CA PRO A 168 4.04 28.74 -28.64
C PRO A 168 3.09 28.87 -29.83
N ILE A 169 1.91 29.44 -29.58
CA ILE A 169 0.99 29.81 -30.66
C ILE A 169 1.54 31.03 -31.32
N ILE A 170 2.15 30.88 -32.47
CA ILE A 170 2.62 32.01 -33.31
C ILE A 170 1.39 32.65 -33.94
N LYS A 171 0.87 33.73 -33.33
CA LYS A 171 -0.27 34.48 -33.83
C LYS A 171 0.13 35.54 -34.90
N GLU A 172 1.41 35.87 -34.94
CA GLU A 172 1.94 36.88 -35.84
C GLU A 172 2.64 36.25 -37.05
N ASN A 173 2.29 36.74 -38.24
CA ASN A 173 2.85 36.28 -39.54
C ASN A 173 2.59 34.82 -39.89
N LEU A 174 1.33 34.39 -39.89
CA LEU A 174 0.92 33.15 -40.55
C LEU A 174 1.25 33.24 -42.03
N ARG A 175 2.45 32.81 -42.43
CA ARG A 175 2.78 32.56 -43.84
C ARG A 175 1.97 31.37 -44.30
N ARG A 176 1.25 31.49 -45.40
CA ARG A 176 0.59 30.36 -46.05
C ARG A 176 1.67 29.42 -46.57
N ILE A 177 1.74 28.22 -45.99
CA ILE A 177 2.67 27.19 -46.40
C ILE A 177 1.91 26.28 -47.40
N TRP A 178 2.39 26.19 -48.62
CA TRP A 178 1.91 25.23 -49.58
C TRP A 178 2.80 23.99 -49.51
N ILE A 179 2.22 22.86 -49.14
CA ILE A 179 2.93 21.60 -49.15
C ILE A 179 2.56 20.88 -50.44
N VAL A 180 3.54 20.79 -51.36
CA VAL A 180 3.40 20.09 -52.65
C VAL A 180 4.22 18.80 -52.57
N GLY A 181 3.63 17.71 -53.02
CA GLY A 181 4.29 16.42 -53.03
C GLY A 181 3.39 15.38 -53.70
N GLU A 182 3.95 14.24 -54.08
CA GLU A 182 3.20 13.13 -54.68
C GLU A 182 2.11 12.58 -53.76
N SER A 183 1.14 11.88 -54.29
CA SER A 183 0.06 11.22 -53.52
C SER A 183 0.68 10.20 -52.60
N GLY A 184 0.26 10.21 -51.30
CA GLY A 184 0.78 9.28 -50.29
C GLY A 184 1.95 9.78 -49.44
N THR A 185 2.46 11.03 -49.61
CA THR A 185 3.59 11.60 -48.86
C THR A 185 3.18 12.27 -47.53
N GLY A 186 2.03 11.96 -46.97
CA GLY A 186 1.63 12.38 -45.61
C GLY A 186 1.39 13.89 -45.46
N LYS A 187 0.73 14.54 -46.44
CA LYS A 187 0.38 15.96 -46.46
C LYS A 187 -0.83 16.36 -45.60
N SER A 188 -1.18 15.53 -44.61
CA SER A 188 -2.31 15.78 -43.71
C SER A 188 -1.92 16.57 -42.47
#